data_091775dd896c3a6b0a601ecb2e5741a3
#
_entry.id   091775dd896c3a6b0a601ecb2e5741a3
#
_cell.length_a   1.000
_cell.length_b   1.000
_cell.length_c   1.000
_cell.angle_alpha   90.00
_cell.angle_beta   90.00
_cell.angle_gamma   90.00
#
_symmetry.space_group_name_H-M   'P 1'
#
loop_
_entity.id
_entity.type
_entity.pdbx_description
1 polymer ?
#
loop_
_entity_poly.entity_id
_entity_poly.type
_entity_poly.pdbx_seq_one_letter_code
_entity_poly.pdbx_strand_id
1 'polypeptide(L)'
;MLKDKVAVVTGSTSGIGLGIARALATAGADVMLNGFGDAAEIEEIRRQMAAAHDVRVAYSGADLSTAAGVRGLSEATDAELGRVDVLVNNAGIQHTDAVQDFPDEKWDAIIALNQSAVFHGIK
;
A
#
# COMPACT_ATOMS: atom_id res chain seq x y z
N MET A 1 -6.39 15.61 13.66
CA MET A 1 -5.71 14.59 14.48
C MET A 1 -4.40 14.15 13.85
N LEU A 2 -4.42 13.77 12.58
CA LEU A 2 -3.20 13.40 11.85
C LEU A 2 -2.77 14.48 10.84
N LYS A 3 -3.18 15.72 11.06
CA LYS A 3 -2.82 16.81 10.18
C LYS A 3 -1.30 16.93 10.07
N ASP A 4 -0.81 17.13 8.85
CA ASP A 4 0.61 17.24 8.50
C ASP A 4 1.38 15.90 8.66
N LYS A 5 0.69 14.80 8.90
CA LYS A 5 1.30 13.47 8.91
C LYS A 5 1.11 12.78 7.55
N VAL A 6 2.02 11.89 7.22
CA VAL A 6 1.97 11.12 5.98
C VAL A 6 1.88 9.64 6.31
N ALA A 7 0.88 8.98 5.76
CA ALA A 7 0.66 7.55 5.94
C ALA A 7 0.85 6.80 4.62
N VAL A 8 1.54 5.69 4.68
CA VAL A 8 1.66 4.74 3.57
C VAL A 8 0.86 3.50 3.93
N VAL A 9 -0.08 3.11 3.07
CA VAL A 9 -0.87 1.89 3.29
C VAL A 9 -0.64 0.97 2.10
N THR A 10 0.01 -0.16 2.32
CA THR A 10 0.23 -1.14 1.26
C THR A 10 -1.05 -1.94 1.01
N GLY A 11 -1.30 -2.34 -0.23
CA GLY A 11 -2.51 -3.07 -0.59
C GLY A 11 -3.79 -2.27 -0.36
N SER A 12 -3.79 -0.98 -0.68
CA SER A 12 -4.86 -0.05 -0.31
C SER A 12 -5.78 0.37 -1.46
N THR A 13 -5.75 -0.32 -2.59
CA THR A 13 -6.63 -0.01 -3.73
C THR A 13 -8.00 -0.68 -3.62
N SER A 14 -8.20 -1.54 -2.64
CA SER A 14 -9.48 -2.22 -2.42
C SER A 14 -9.55 -2.79 -0.99
N GLY A 15 -10.72 -3.25 -0.60
CA GLY A 15 -10.94 -4.02 0.63
C GLY A 15 -10.54 -3.29 1.90
N ILE A 16 -9.95 -4.04 2.83
CA ILE A 16 -9.57 -3.55 4.16
C ILE A 16 -8.53 -2.43 4.06
N GLY A 17 -7.55 -2.58 3.17
CA GLY A 17 -6.51 -1.57 2.98
C GLY A 17 -7.07 -0.23 2.54
N LEU A 18 -8.03 -0.23 1.61
CA LEU A 18 -8.71 1.00 1.19
C LEU A 18 -9.50 1.62 2.34
N GLY A 19 -10.18 0.80 3.14
CA GLY A 19 -10.89 1.29 4.33
C GLY A 19 -9.95 1.96 5.33
N ILE A 20 -8.78 1.38 5.56
CA ILE A 20 -7.76 1.95 6.45
C ILE A 20 -7.26 3.29 5.88
N ALA A 21 -6.97 3.33 4.58
CA ALA A 21 -6.49 4.55 3.92
C ALA A 21 -7.53 5.67 4.04
N ARG A 22 -8.80 5.37 3.83
CA ARG A 22 -9.88 6.35 4.00
C ARG A 22 -10.00 6.87 5.43
N ALA A 23 -9.85 5.98 6.41
CA ALA A 23 -9.88 6.38 7.82
C ALA A 23 -8.73 7.34 8.15
N LEU A 24 -7.53 7.07 7.64
CA LEU A 24 -6.37 7.94 7.86
C LEU A 24 -6.58 9.31 7.19
N ALA A 25 -7.11 9.34 5.97
CA ALA A 25 -7.43 10.59 5.27
C ALA A 25 -8.50 11.38 6.04
N THR A 26 -9.50 10.71 6.57
CA THR A 26 -10.54 11.34 7.40
C THR A 26 -9.93 11.98 8.64
N ALA A 27 -8.89 11.39 9.20
CA ALA A 27 -8.17 11.96 10.34
C ALA A 27 -7.20 13.09 9.96
N GLY A 28 -7.07 13.40 8.68
CA GLY A 28 -6.27 14.53 8.18
C GLY A 28 -4.91 14.17 7.63
N ALA A 29 -4.55 12.90 7.55
CA ALA A 29 -3.26 12.47 7.02
C ALA A 29 -3.23 12.57 5.49
N ASP A 30 -2.07 12.93 4.94
CA ASP A 30 -1.78 12.68 3.54
C ASP A 30 -1.51 11.19 3.37
N VAL A 31 -1.92 10.60 2.25
CA VAL A 31 -1.89 9.15 2.09
C VAL A 31 -1.21 8.74 0.78
N MET A 32 -0.30 7.79 0.87
CA MET A 32 0.23 7.09 -0.29
C MET A 32 -0.51 5.77 -0.42
N LEU A 33 -1.27 5.62 -1.51
CA LEU A 33 -1.94 4.37 -1.87
C LEU A 33 -0.95 3.45 -2.59
N ASN A 34 -1.11 2.17 -2.39
CA ASN A 34 -0.33 1.16 -3.09
C ASN A 34 -1.22 -0.05 -3.38
N GLY A 35 -1.04 -0.66 -4.53
CA GLY A 35 -1.77 -1.87 -4.91
C GLY A 35 -1.89 -1.97 -6.41
N PHE A 36 -2.63 -2.97 -6.85
CA PHE A 36 -2.85 -3.24 -8.26
C PHE A 36 -4.33 -3.06 -8.59
N GLY A 37 -4.64 -2.89 -9.87
CA GLY A 37 -6.00 -2.76 -10.35
C GLY A 37 -6.08 -1.88 -11.60
N ASP A 38 -7.30 -1.53 -11.99
CA ASP A 38 -7.54 -0.65 -13.13
C ASP A 38 -7.04 0.76 -12.80
N ALA A 39 -6.13 1.27 -13.64
CA ALA A 39 -5.53 2.58 -13.43
C ALA A 39 -6.56 3.70 -13.35
N ALA A 40 -7.61 3.65 -14.16
CA ALA A 40 -8.65 4.68 -14.17
C ALA A 40 -9.48 4.65 -12.87
N GLU A 41 -9.80 3.46 -12.37
CA GLU A 41 -10.54 3.30 -11.12
C GLU A 41 -9.71 3.77 -9.93
N ILE A 42 -8.42 3.44 -9.90
CA ILE A 42 -7.51 3.86 -8.84
C ILE A 42 -7.37 5.38 -8.82
N GLU A 43 -7.21 6.00 -9.99
CA GLU A 43 -7.09 7.46 -10.09
C GLU A 43 -8.37 8.16 -9.60
N GLU A 44 -9.54 7.59 -9.90
CA GLU A 44 -10.80 8.14 -9.40
C GLU A 44 -10.90 8.03 -7.88
N ILE A 45 -10.50 6.91 -7.30
CA ILE A 45 -10.47 6.74 -5.84
C ILE A 45 -9.52 7.75 -5.21
N ARG A 46 -8.34 7.91 -5.77
CA ARG A 46 -7.35 8.88 -5.30
C ARG A 46 -7.92 10.29 -5.31
N ARG A 47 -8.51 10.68 -6.42
CA ARG A 47 -9.07 12.03 -6.61
C ARG A 47 -10.22 12.31 -5.65
N GLN A 48 -11.13 11.36 -5.50
CA GLN A 48 -12.27 11.49 -4.58
C GLN A 48 -11.80 11.62 -3.14
N MET A 49 -10.83 10.82 -2.74
CA MET A 49 -10.30 10.82 -1.38
C MET A 49 -9.59 12.15 -1.08
N ALA A 50 -8.80 12.66 -2.01
CA ALA A 50 -8.11 13.94 -1.84
C ALA A 50 -9.10 15.09 -1.69
N ALA A 51 -10.14 15.12 -2.54
CA ALA A 51 -11.15 16.17 -2.51
C ALA A 51 -12.03 16.11 -1.25
N ALA A 52 -12.43 14.87 -0.85
CA ALA A 52 -13.37 14.70 0.27
C ALA A 52 -12.77 15.12 1.61
N HIS A 53 -11.46 14.98 1.78
CA HIS A 53 -10.79 15.21 3.07
C HIS A 53 -9.78 16.34 3.04
N ASP A 54 -9.62 17.01 1.91
CA ASP A 54 -8.68 18.12 1.72
C ASP A 54 -7.25 17.71 2.14
N VAL A 55 -6.82 16.57 1.66
CA VAL A 55 -5.47 16.02 1.89
C VAL A 55 -4.83 15.66 0.56
N ARG A 56 -3.50 15.48 0.58
CA ARG A 56 -2.78 15.00 -0.58
C ARG A 56 -2.90 13.48 -0.61
N VAL A 57 -3.25 12.92 -1.76
CA VAL A 57 -3.31 11.47 -1.95
C VAL A 57 -2.53 11.14 -3.21
N ALA A 58 -1.54 10.28 -3.07
CA ALA A 58 -0.71 9.80 -4.16
C ALA A 58 -0.89 8.29 -4.33
N TYR A 59 -0.40 7.74 -5.42
CA TYR A 59 -0.48 6.32 -5.71
C TYR A 59 0.84 5.83 -6.29
N SER A 60 1.27 4.66 -5.85
CA SER A 60 2.38 3.92 -6.45
C SER A 60 1.97 2.47 -6.66
N GLY A 61 2.11 1.96 -7.87
CA GLY A 61 1.88 0.55 -8.19
C GLY A 61 3.09 -0.34 -7.97
N ALA A 62 4.03 0.07 -7.12
CA ALA A 62 5.26 -0.69 -6.88
C ALA A 62 4.96 -2.13 -6.45
N ASP A 63 5.71 -3.07 -7.01
CA ASP A 63 5.60 -4.49 -6.67
C ASP A 63 6.40 -4.76 -5.40
N LEU A 64 5.70 -5.05 -4.32
CA LEU A 64 6.30 -5.25 -3.01
C LEU A 64 6.89 -6.65 -2.81
N SER A 65 6.83 -7.50 -3.84
CA SER A 65 7.46 -8.83 -3.78
C SER A 65 8.99 -8.76 -3.91
N THR A 66 9.54 -7.57 -4.22
CA THR A 66 10.97 -7.34 -4.32
C THR A 66 11.41 -6.20 -3.41
N ALA A 67 12.68 -6.23 -2.98
CA ALA A 67 13.25 -5.13 -2.20
C ALA A 67 13.30 -3.83 -3.02
N ALA A 68 13.57 -3.94 -4.31
CA ALA A 68 13.58 -2.77 -5.20
C ALA A 68 12.20 -2.10 -5.28
N GLY A 69 11.12 -2.90 -5.32
CA GLY A 69 9.75 -2.38 -5.32
C GLY A 69 9.42 -1.64 -4.03
N VAL A 70 9.82 -2.19 -2.89
CA VAL A 70 9.62 -1.54 -1.58
C VAL A 70 10.38 -0.22 -1.52
N ARG A 71 11.62 -0.19 -1.96
CA ARG A 71 12.42 1.05 -2.04
C ARG A 71 11.76 2.07 -2.96
N GLY A 72 11.25 1.62 -4.11
CA GLY A 72 10.54 2.48 -5.06
C GLY A 72 9.32 3.14 -4.45
N LEU A 73 8.56 2.41 -3.64
CA LEU A 73 7.42 2.97 -2.91
C LEU A 73 7.88 4.04 -1.91
N SER A 74 8.95 3.78 -1.18
CA SER A 74 9.51 4.74 -0.22
C SER A 74 10.00 6.02 -0.93
N GLU A 75 10.72 5.86 -2.04
CA GLU A 75 11.21 6.98 -2.83
C GLU A 75 10.07 7.82 -3.43
N ALA A 76 9.03 7.16 -3.94
CA ALA A 76 7.86 7.86 -4.47
C ALA A 76 7.14 8.64 -3.37
N THR A 77 7.04 8.09 -2.17
CA THR A 77 6.42 8.77 -1.04
C THR A 77 7.23 10.00 -0.63
N ASP A 78 8.56 9.87 -0.55
CA ASP A 78 9.42 11.03 -0.27
C ASP A 78 9.28 12.11 -1.33
N ALA A 79 9.26 11.71 -2.62
CA ALA A 79 9.19 12.67 -3.72
C ALA A 79 7.85 13.44 -3.74
N GLU A 80 6.74 12.75 -3.46
CA GLU A 80 5.42 13.34 -3.59
C GLU A 80 4.84 13.91 -2.29
N LEU A 81 5.15 13.28 -1.16
CA LEU A 81 4.57 13.64 0.15
C LEU A 81 5.60 14.09 1.18
N GLY A 82 6.88 13.89 0.90
CA GLY A 82 8.00 14.46 1.65
C GLY A 82 8.47 13.69 2.88
N ARG A 83 7.67 12.77 3.40
CA ARG A 83 8.03 12.01 4.61
C ARG A 83 7.15 10.77 4.77
N VAL A 84 7.45 9.92 5.74
CA VAL A 84 6.59 8.83 6.17
C VAL A 84 6.50 8.85 7.71
N ASP A 85 5.30 9.03 8.22
CA ASP A 85 5.04 9.01 9.67
C ASP A 85 4.35 7.73 10.11
N VAL A 86 3.52 7.15 9.25
CA VAL A 86 2.74 5.93 9.55
C VAL A 86 2.90 4.97 8.38
N LEU A 87 3.25 3.73 8.69
CA LEU A 87 3.31 2.66 7.69
C LEU A 87 2.36 1.55 8.11
N VAL A 88 1.38 1.25 7.25
CA VAL A 88 0.47 0.13 7.46
C VAL A 88 0.81 -0.97 6.46
N ASN A 89 1.35 -2.07 6.95
CA ASN A 89 1.71 -3.23 6.13
C ASN A 89 0.47 -4.13 5.99
N ASN A 90 -0.38 -3.81 5.01
CA ASN A 90 -1.62 -4.54 4.75
C ASN A 90 -1.53 -5.45 3.53
N ALA A 91 -0.60 -5.18 2.61
CA ALA A 91 -0.47 -5.98 1.39
C ALA A 91 -0.16 -7.44 1.72
N GLY A 92 -0.87 -8.34 1.06
CA GLY A 92 -0.65 -9.75 1.23
C GLY A 92 -1.47 -10.54 0.22
N ILE A 93 -1.10 -11.80 0.03
CA ILE A 93 -1.87 -12.73 -0.79
C ILE A 93 -2.10 -14.00 0.02
N GLN A 94 -3.12 -14.75 -0.39
CA GLN A 94 -3.49 -15.99 0.27
C GLN A 94 -3.78 -17.07 -0.76
N HIS A 95 -3.36 -18.28 -0.45
CA HIS A 95 -3.67 -19.44 -1.26
C HIS A 95 -3.81 -20.65 -0.32
N THR A 96 -4.86 -21.44 -0.50
CA THR A 96 -5.11 -22.62 0.31
C THR A 96 -5.03 -23.85 -0.56
N ASP A 97 -4.19 -24.81 -0.15
CA ASP A 97 -4.00 -26.08 -0.86
C ASP A 97 -3.38 -27.09 0.09
N ALA A 98 -3.43 -28.37 -0.25
CA ALA A 98 -2.70 -29.38 0.50
C ALA A 98 -1.19 -29.15 0.32
N VAL A 99 -0.40 -29.41 1.36
CA VAL A 99 1.03 -29.11 1.34
C VAL A 99 1.74 -29.74 0.13
N GLN A 100 1.41 -31.01 -0.17
CA GLN A 100 2.03 -31.71 -1.30
C GLN A 100 1.60 -31.17 -2.67
N ASP A 101 0.48 -30.48 -2.73
CA ASP A 101 -0.07 -29.92 -3.97
C ASP A 101 0.13 -28.42 -4.08
N PHE A 102 0.75 -27.78 -3.08
CA PHE A 102 0.91 -26.33 -3.04
C PHE A 102 1.91 -25.89 -4.12
N PRO A 103 1.51 -25.01 -5.06
CA PRO A 103 2.41 -24.56 -6.12
C PRO A 103 3.59 -23.76 -5.56
N ASP A 104 4.81 -24.04 -6.04
CA ASP A 104 6.01 -23.34 -5.59
C ASP A 104 5.91 -21.84 -5.83
N GLU A 105 5.39 -21.44 -6.99
CA GLU A 105 5.22 -20.01 -7.33
C GLU A 105 4.30 -19.30 -6.33
N LYS A 106 3.25 -19.97 -5.87
CA LYS A 106 2.32 -19.38 -4.89
C LYS A 106 2.97 -19.27 -3.52
N TRP A 107 3.74 -20.29 -3.12
CA TRP A 107 4.50 -20.22 -1.87
C TRP A 107 5.48 -19.05 -1.88
N ASP A 108 6.28 -18.92 -2.95
CA ASP A 108 7.26 -17.86 -3.07
C ASP A 108 6.59 -16.47 -3.07
N ALA A 109 5.47 -16.32 -3.77
CA ALA A 109 4.73 -15.07 -3.82
C ALA A 109 4.15 -14.69 -2.46
N ILE A 110 3.59 -15.65 -1.72
CA ILE A 110 3.03 -15.41 -0.38
C ILE A 110 4.14 -14.99 0.59
N ILE A 111 5.28 -15.67 0.58
CA ILE A 111 6.41 -15.32 1.43
C ILE A 111 6.94 -13.93 1.07
N ALA A 112 7.05 -13.63 -0.23
CA ALA A 112 7.53 -12.32 -0.68
C ALA A 112 6.62 -11.18 -0.18
N LEU A 113 5.29 -11.33 -0.30
CA LEU A 113 4.37 -10.26 0.10
C LEU A 113 4.09 -10.26 1.61
N ASN A 114 3.94 -11.42 2.23
CA ASN A 114 3.49 -11.48 3.63
C ASN A 114 4.62 -11.39 4.64
N GLN A 115 5.85 -11.67 4.25
CA GLN A 115 7.01 -11.62 5.15
C GLN A 115 8.11 -10.69 4.63
N SER A 116 8.64 -10.97 3.45
CA SER A 116 9.78 -10.21 2.94
C SER A 116 9.45 -8.74 2.67
N ALA A 117 8.26 -8.46 2.13
CA ALA A 117 7.83 -7.08 1.88
C ALA A 117 7.67 -6.30 3.20
N VAL A 118 7.15 -6.95 4.25
CA VAL A 118 7.03 -6.32 5.56
C VAL A 118 8.42 -5.98 6.12
N PHE A 119 9.36 -6.90 6.02
CA PHE A 119 10.74 -6.66 6.46
C PHE A 119 11.35 -5.46 5.72
N HIS A 120 11.25 -5.43 4.40
CA HIS A 120 11.80 -4.35 3.59
C HIS A 120 11.08 -3.02 3.86
N GLY A 121 9.77 -3.05 4.09
CA GLY A 121 8.99 -1.85 4.36
C GLY A 121 9.36 -1.19 5.69
N ILE A 122 9.70 -1.99 6.71
CA ILE A 122 10.11 -1.48 8.02
C ILE A 122 11.54 -0.92 7.97
N LYS A 123 12.40 -1.58 7.19
CA LYS A 123 13.79 -1.19 7.09
C LYS A 123 13.96 0.14 6.35
#